data_6e1e160ca1a7dd6f6bc09dd2c8070d06
#
_entry.id   6e1e160ca1a7dd6f6bc09dd2c8070d06
#
_cell.length_a   1.000
_cell.length_b   1.000
_cell.length_c   1.000
_cell.angle_alpha   90.00
_cell.angle_beta   90.00
_cell.angle_gamma   90.00
#
_symmetry.space_group_name_H-M   'P 1'
#
loop_
_entity.id
_entity.type
_entity.pdbx_description
1 polymer ?
#
loop_
_entity_poly.entity_id
_entity_poly.type
_entity_poly.pdbx_seq_one_letter_code
_entity_poly.pdbx_strand_id
1 'polypeptide(L)' 'MLTGPQIRAARGLLDWTAQQLAHEAGVSMRTVIRAERTVGVPRLRVDTLDSIQLALERNGVVFIDANASHGRGVRLRRP' A
#
# COMPACT_ATOMS: atom_id res chain seq x y z
N MET A 1 -10.17 0.15 4.22
CA MET A 1 -9.04 -0.66 3.75
C MET A 1 -8.38 0.04 2.57
N LEU A 2 -7.09 -0.22 2.35
CA LEU A 2 -6.37 0.46 1.28
C LEU A 2 -6.67 -0.13 -0.10
N THR A 3 -6.51 0.71 -1.12
CA THR A 3 -6.74 0.35 -2.50
C THR A 3 -5.43 0.09 -3.23
N GLY A 4 -5.51 -0.53 -4.41
CA GLY A 4 -4.34 -0.74 -5.25
C GLY A 4 -3.59 0.55 -5.58
N PRO A 5 -4.27 1.62 -6.01
CA PRO A 5 -3.61 2.91 -6.24
C PRO A 5 -2.90 3.48 -5.02
N GLN A 6 -3.47 3.31 -3.82
CA GLN A 6 -2.80 3.75 -2.59
C GLN A 6 -1.51 2.97 -2.35
N ILE A 7 -1.52 1.65 -2.58
CA ILE A 7 -0.32 0.82 -2.42
C ILE A 7 0.77 1.29 -3.39
N ARG A 8 0.41 1.48 -4.65
CA ARG A 8 1.36 1.92 -5.67
C ARG A 8 1.92 3.32 -5.36
N ALA A 9 1.05 4.25 -4.95
CA ALA A 9 1.47 5.60 -4.58
C ALA A 9 2.38 5.59 -3.35
N ALA A 10 2.06 4.77 -2.34
CA ALA A 10 2.87 4.63 -1.14
C ALA A 10 4.27 4.10 -1.49
N ARG A 11 4.33 3.09 -2.34
CA ARG A 11 5.59 2.55 -2.82
C ARG A 11 6.40 3.62 -3.56
N GLY A 12 5.73 4.42 -4.38
CA GLY A 12 6.36 5.54 -5.07
C GLY A 12 6.91 6.58 -4.12
N LEU A 13 6.20 6.90 -3.05
CA LEU A 13 6.68 7.85 -2.04
C LEU A 13 7.96 7.38 -1.36
N LEU A 14 8.12 6.08 -1.17
CA LEU A 14 9.31 5.49 -0.57
C LEU A 14 10.41 5.20 -1.59
N ASP A 15 10.13 5.42 -2.86
CA ASP A 15 11.04 5.07 -3.96
C ASP A 15 11.39 3.58 -3.94
N TRP A 16 10.42 2.75 -3.63
CA TRP A 16 10.58 1.31 -3.56
C TRP A 16 10.13 0.65 -4.86
N THR A 17 10.85 -0.41 -5.24
CA THR A 17 10.36 -1.32 -6.27
C THR A 17 9.28 -2.24 -5.68
N ALA A 18 8.50 -2.88 -6.54
CA ALA A 18 7.52 -3.88 -6.08
C ALA A 18 8.22 -5.02 -5.33
N GLN A 19 9.42 -5.39 -5.75
CA GLN A 19 10.20 -6.43 -5.09
C GLN A 19 10.61 -6.03 -3.68
N GLN A 20 10.98 -4.76 -3.48
CA GLN A 20 11.33 -4.25 -2.15
C GLN A 20 10.12 -4.27 -1.22
N LEU A 21 8.96 -3.86 -1.71
CA LEU A 21 7.74 -3.93 -0.91
C LEU A 21 7.39 -5.38 -0.57
N ALA A 22 7.50 -6.28 -1.54
CA ALA A 22 7.24 -7.71 -1.32
C ALA A 22 8.15 -8.26 -0.21
N HIS A 23 9.42 -7.92 -0.26
CA HIS A 23 10.39 -8.35 0.74
C HIS A 23 10.02 -7.83 2.13
N GLU A 24 9.74 -6.54 2.23
CA GLU A 24 9.40 -5.89 3.51
C GLU A 24 8.07 -6.42 4.08
N ALA A 25 7.12 -6.73 3.24
CA ALA A 25 5.81 -7.22 3.67
C ALA A 25 5.79 -8.75 3.89
N GLY A 26 6.83 -9.47 3.47
CA GLY A 26 6.86 -10.92 3.57
C GLY A 26 5.88 -11.60 2.65
N VAL A 27 5.61 -11.02 1.48
CA VAL A 27 4.71 -11.60 0.47
C VAL A 27 5.45 -11.73 -0.86
N SER A 28 4.86 -12.42 -1.83
CA SER A 28 5.47 -12.53 -3.14
C SER A 28 5.34 -11.24 -3.94
N MET A 29 6.27 -11.01 -4.86
CA MET A 29 6.19 -9.87 -5.77
C MET A 29 4.93 -9.95 -6.62
N ARG A 30 4.52 -11.16 -7.02
CA ARG A 30 3.29 -11.36 -7.78
C ARG A 30 2.07 -10.85 -7.01
N THR A 31 2.04 -11.08 -5.70
CA THR A 31 0.97 -10.58 -4.84
C THR A 31 0.92 -9.06 -4.84
N VAL A 32 2.08 -8.41 -4.73
CA VAL A 32 2.17 -6.94 -4.77
C VAL A 32 1.66 -6.42 -6.11
N ILE A 33 2.13 -6.99 -7.20
CA ILE A 33 1.74 -6.55 -8.55
C ILE A 33 0.23 -6.69 -8.75
N ARG A 34 -0.34 -7.81 -8.33
CA ARG A 34 -1.79 -8.05 -8.43
C ARG A 34 -2.57 -7.06 -7.59
N ALA A 35 -2.10 -6.78 -6.38
CA ALA A 35 -2.74 -5.81 -5.49
C ALA A 35 -2.76 -4.41 -6.12
N GLU A 36 -1.64 -3.99 -6.70
CA GLU A 36 -1.52 -2.65 -7.28
C GLU A 36 -2.35 -2.46 -8.55
N ARG A 37 -2.67 -3.54 -9.25
CA ARG A 37 -3.51 -3.49 -10.45
C ARG A 37 -4.99 -3.33 -10.15
N THR A 38 -5.40 -3.62 -8.93
CA THR A 38 -6.79 -3.52 -8.52
C THR A 38 -7.14 -2.06 -8.28
N VAL A 39 -8.17 -1.54 -8.93
CA VAL A 39 -8.59 -0.14 -8.77
C VAL A 39 -9.13 0.10 -7.36
N GLY A 40 -9.89 -0.85 -6.83
CA GLY A 40 -10.44 -0.77 -5.48
C GLY A 40 -9.59 -1.52 -4.48
N VAL A 41 -10.23 -2.06 -3.45
CA VAL A 41 -9.58 -2.88 -2.44
C VAL A 41 -9.21 -4.22 -3.08
N PRO A 42 -7.93 -4.63 -3.01
CA PRO A 42 -7.50 -5.89 -3.61
C PRO A 42 -8.20 -7.09 -2.99
N ARG A 43 -8.48 -8.10 -3.81
CA ARG A 43 -9.04 -9.37 -3.34
C ARG A 43 -7.92 -10.27 -2.84
N LEU A 44 -7.42 -9.93 -1.66
CA LEU A 44 -6.40 -10.69 -0.97
C LEU A 44 -6.94 -11.11 0.38
N ARG A 45 -6.28 -12.07 0.99
CA ARG A 45 -6.55 -12.40 2.39
C ARG A 45 -6.33 -11.14 3.22
N VAL A 46 -7.14 -10.98 4.27
CA VAL A 46 -7.05 -9.81 5.14
C VAL A 46 -5.66 -9.70 5.75
N ASP A 47 -5.09 -10.81 6.21
CA ASP A 47 -3.75 -10.80 6.80
C ASP A 47 -2.66 -10.44 5.79
N THR A 48 -2.81 -10.83 4.52
CA THR A 48 -1.87 -10.45 3.46
C THR A 48 -1.93 -8.95 3.20
N LEU A 49 -3.14 -8.40 3.10
CA LEU A 49 -3.32 -6.97 2.89
C LEU A 49 -2.80 -6.17 4.09
N ASP A 50 -3.04 -6.66 5.30
CA ASP A 50 -2.53 -6.04 6.52
C ASP A 50 -1.01 -6.05 6.57
N SER A 51 -0.37 -7.13 6.10
CA SER A 51 1.09 -7.21 6.04
C SER A 51 1.67 -6.15 5.11
N ILE A 52 1.03 -5.92 3.97
CA ILE A 52 1.45 -4.88 3.02
C ILE A 52 1.28 -3.50 3.66
N GLN A 53 0.12 -3.23 4.25
CA GLN A 53 -0.16 -1.95 4.92
C GLN A 53 0.84 -1.68 6.03
N LEU A 54 1.09 -2.68 6.87
CA LEU A 54 1.98 -2.55 8.01
C LEU A 54 3.42 -2.27 7.58
N ALA A 55 3.89 -2.93 6.52
CA ALA A 55 5.23 -2.69 5.98
C ALA A 55 5.40 -1.24 5.54
N LEU A 56 4.39 -0.69 4.86
CA LEU A 56 4.41 0.68 4.39
C LEU A 56 4.32 1.67 5.56
N GLU A 57 3.44 1.40 6.53
CA GLU A 57 3.29 2.26 7.70
C GLU A 57 4.55 2.30 8.57
N ARG A 58 5.22 1.17 8.74
CA ARG A 58 6.49 1.11 9.47
C ARG A 58 7.57 1.97 8.83
N ASN A 59 7.46 2.20 7.54
CA ASN A 59 8.44 2.99 6.79
C ASN A 59 7.98 4.43 6.55
N GLY A 60 6.97 4.87 7.28
CA GLY A 60 6.58 6.27 7.35
C GLY A 60 5.40 6.67 6.50
N VAL A 61 4.74 5.73 5.83
CA VAL A 61 3.55 6.04 5.03
C VAL A 61 2.34 6.20 5.94
N VAL A 62 1.55 7.23 5.69
CA VAL A 62 0.26 7.45 6.33
C VAL A 62 -0.82 7.28 5.25
N PHE A 63 -1.75 6.37 5.47
CA PHE A 63 -2.89 6.18 4.57
C PHE A 63 -4.03 7.11 4.99
N ILE A 64 -4.63 7.77 4.01
CA ILE A 64 -5.68 8.76 4.23
C ILE A 64 -6.98 8.20 3.67
N ASP A 65 -7.99 8.13 4.52
CA ASP A 65 -9.32 7.67 4.12
C ASP A 65 -10.05 8.76 3.34
N ALA A 66 -10.98 8.34 2.50
CA ALA A 66 -11.88 9.25 1.81
C ALA A 66 -12.81 9.93 2.82
N ASN A 67 -13.18 11.17 2.51
CA ASN A 67 -14.18 11.91 3.28
C ASN A 67 -15.19 12.53 2.31
N ALA A 68 -16.03 13.44 2.81
CA ALA A 68 -17.08 14.05 1.99
C ALA A 68 -16.54 14.90 0.84
N SER A 69 -15.30 15.41 0.96
CA SER A 69 -14.71 16.33 -0.02
C SER A 69 -13.58 15.75 -0.83
N HIS A 70 -12.90 14.73 -0.32
CA HIS A 70 -11.67 14.20 -0.92
C HIS A 70 -11.67 12.68 -0.94
N GLY A 71 -11.08 12.11 -1.97
CA GLY A 71 -10.88 10.66 -2.07
C GLY A 71 -9.74 10.16 -1.18
N ARG A 72 -9.45 8.88 -1.30
CA ARG A 72 -8.36 8.25 -0.55
C ARG A 72 -7.00 8.74 -1.04
N GLY A 73 -6.03 8.76 -0.14
CA GLY A 73 -4.68 9.18 -0.47
C GLY A 73 -3.62 8.57 0.42
N VAL A 74 -2.40 9.02 0.23
CA VAL A 74 -1.24 8.62 1.03
C VAL A 74 -0.31 9.82 1.19
N ARG A 75 0.44 9.82 2.27
CA ARG A 75 1.52 10.79 2.47
C ARG A 75 2.57 10.19 3.39
N LEU A 76 3.73 10.81 3.42
CA LEU A 76 4.78 10.42 4.36
C LEU A 76 4.60 11.19 5.65
N ARG A 77 4.92 10.54 6.76
CA ARG A 77 5.06 11.22 8.03
C ARG A 77 6.23 12.19 7.96
N ARG A 78 6.14 13.25 8.71
CA ARG A 78 7.30 14.13 8.89
C ARG A 78 8.41 13.38 9.61
N PRO A 79 9.67 13.62 9.17
CA PRO A 79 10.81 13.08 9.91
C PRO A 79 10.90 13.67 11.31
#